data_36a12f6c0b033e989a5fb037555cf3cb
#
_entry.id   36a12f6c0b033e989a5fb037555cf3cb
#
_cell.length_a   1.000
_cell.length_b   1.000
_cell.length_c   1.000
_cell.angle_alpha   90.00
_cell.angle_beta   90.00
_cell.angle_gamma   90.00
#
_symmetry.space_group_name_H-M   'P 1'
#
loop_
_entity.id
_entity.type
_entity.pdbx_description
1 polymer ?
#
loop_
_entity_poly.entity_id
_entity_poly.type
_entity_poly.pdbx_seq_one_letter_code
_entity_poly.pdbx_strand_id
1 'polypeptide(L)'
;MAHSATAADLKPWRDPAAEPFIKIRNITKKFGDFTAVDNVSLDIFKGELFCLLGGSGCGKSTLLRMMSGFEKPSSGTIEIDGQDMSNVSPYHRPTNMMFQSYALFPHMSVEKNIAYGLLREGMSKPEAMEKVAAMLRLVKLEKFARRKPHQLSGGQRQRVALARSLVKKPKLLLLDEPLGALDKKLREETQFELINIQETLGVTFIVVTHDQEEAMTLSTRIGVMNEGEIVQIGEPTQIYERPASRFVADFIGSTNLIDMETDSTGRAVALG
;
A
#
# COMPACT_ATOMS: atom_id res chain seq x y z
N MET A 1 8.10 -29.02 -25.33
CA MET A 1 7.52 -27.88 -26.04
C MET A 1 7.49 -26.72 -25.07
N ALA A 2 8.35 -25.72 -25.28
CA ALA A 2 8.37 -24.53 -24.43
C ALA A 2 7.13 -23.68 -24.76
N HIS A 3 6.25 -23.50 -23.78
CA HIS A 3 5.21 -22.49 -23.88
C HIS A 3 5.89 -21.12 -23.95
N SER A 4 5.80 -20.47 -25.10
CA SER A 4 6.14 -19.05 -25.19
C SER A 4 5.12 -18.28 -24.34
N ALA A 5 5.58 -17.69 -23.22
CA ALA A 5 4.76 -16.75 -22.46
C ALA A 5 4.27 -15.64 -23.41
N THR A 6 2.97 -15.47 -23.48
CA THR A 6 2.37 -14.36 -24.23
C THR A 6 2.69 -13.05 -23.51
N ALA A 7 2.77 -11.92 -24.22
CA ALA A 7 3.07 -10.61 -23.62
C ALA A 7 2.12 -10.23 -22.46
N ALA A 8 0.98 -10.90 -22.32
CA ALA A 8 0.03 -10.76 -21.20
C ALA A 8 0.48 -11.47 -19.90
N ASP A 9 1.44 -12.40 -19.98
CA ASP A 9 1.96 -13.14 -18.82
C ASP A 9 3.20 -12.48 -18.19
N LEU A 10 3.79 -11.46 -18.81
CA LEU A 10 4.92 -10.73 -18.28
C LEU A 10 4.44 -9.68 -17.28
N LYS A 11 4.75 -9.92 -16.00
CA LYS A 11 4.57 -8.95 -14.94
C LYS A 11 5.28 -7.64 -15.34
N PRO A 12 4.62 -6.46 -15.26
CA PRO A 12 5.20 -5.21 -15.79
C PRO A 12 6.59 -4.88 -15.23
N TRP A 13 6.84 -5.22 -13.97
CA TRP A 13 8.15 -5.00 -13.34
C TRP A 13 9.28 -5.93 -13.80
N ARG A 14 8.98 -6.91 -14.66
CA ARG A 14 9.96 -7.79 -15.32
C ARG A 14 10.22 -7.39 -16.76
N ASP A 15 9.43 -6.48 -17.31
CA ASP A 15 9.58 -5.94 -18.65
C ASP A 15 10.36 -4.62 -18.61
N PRO A 16 11.61 -4.57 -19.14
CA PRO A 16 12.40 -3.35 -19.18
C PRO A 16 11.76 -2.20 -19.98
N ALA A 17 10.81 -2.53 -20.89
CA ALA A 17 10.09 -1.55 -21.69
C ALA A 17 8.83 -1.01 -21.01
N ALA A 18 8.39 -1.61 -19.88
CA ALA A 18 7.21 -1.16 -19.16
C ALA A 18 7.45 0.19 -18.46
N GLU A 19 6.57 1.15 -18.73
CA GLU A 19 6.63 2.46 -18.05
C GLU A 19 6.02 2.38 -16.67
N PRO A 20 6.75 2.81 -15.61
CA PRO A 20 6.20 2.90 -14.26
C PRO A 20 5.06 3.91 -14.18
N PHE A 21 3.99 3.54 -13.50
CA PHE A 21 2.87 4.42 -13.21
C PHE A 21 3.19 5.46 -12.13
N ILE A 22 4.02 5.07 -11.15
CA ILE A 22 4.55 5.95 -10.11
C ILE A 22 6.07 5.89 -10.19
N LYS A 23 6.70 7.07 -10.30
CA LYS A 23 8.15 7.23 -10.28
C LYS A 23 8.53 8.11 -9.08
N ILE A 24 9.24 7.54 -8.13
CA ILE A 24 9.84 8.26 -7.00
C ILE A 24 11.34 8.33 -7.25
N ARG A 25 11.93 9.52 -7.17
CA ARG A 25 13.35 9.73 -7.47
C ARG A 25 14.03 10.54 -6.36
N ASN A 26 14.97 9.88 -5.69
CA ASN A 26 15.86 10.47 -4.67
C ASN A 26 15.09 11.26 -3.59
N ILE A 27 13.93 10.74 -3.18
CA ILE A 27 13.08 11.41 -2.19
C ILE A 27 13.75 11.37 -0.82
N THR A 28 13.91 12.55 -0.26
CA THR A 28 14.37 12.72 1.13
C THR A 28 13.37 13.58 1.90
N LYS A 29 13.11 13.21 3.15
CA LYS A 29 12.32 14.00 4.09
C LYS A 29 13.03 14.15 5.42
N LYS A 30 13.27 15.40 5.79
CA LYS A 30 13.85 15.79 7.07
C LYS A 30 12.86 16.56 7.93
N PHE A 31 12.88 16.30 9.23
CA PHE A 31 12.18 17.05 10.27
C PHE A 31 13.23 17.56 11.27
N GLY A 32 13.66 18.81 11.11
CA GLY A 32 14.85 19.31 11.80
C GLY A 32 16.06 18.47 11.45
N ASP A 33 16.75 17.94 12.45
CA ASP A 33 17.94 17.09 12.27
C ASP A 33 17.61 15.62 11.98
N PHE A 34 16.35 15.21 12.15
CA PHE A 34 15.92 13.83 11.92
C PHE A 34 15.57 13.59 10.46
N THR A 35 16.21 12.61 9.83
CA THR A 35 15.87 12.16 8.47
C THR A 35 14.91 10.99 8.55
N ALA A 36 13.66 11.23 8.20
CA ALA A 36 12.60 10.22 8.23
C ALA A 36 12.54 9.34 6.98
N VAL A 37 12.91 9.88 5.82
CA VAL A 37 13.08 9.19 4.54
C VAL A 37 14.35 9.69 3.92
N ASP A 38 15.23 8.78 3.50
CA ASP A 38 16.54 9.12 2.97
C ASP A 38 16.75 8.53 1.57
N ASN A 39 16.90 9.42 0.61
CA ASN A 39 17.28 9.12 -0.78
C ASN A 39 16.51 7.95 -1.44
N VAL A 40 15.21 7.82 -1.17
CA VAL A 40 14.39 6.73 -1.68
C VAL A 40 14.08 6.93 -3.16
N SER A 41 14.34 5.88 -3.98
CA SER A 41 13.90 5.77 -5.36
C SER A 41 13.10 4.48 -5.55
N LEU A 42 11.93 4.58 -6.21
CA LEU A 42 10.98 3.47 -6.34
C LEU A 42 10.12 3.63 -7.60
N ASP A 43 9.94 2.54 -8.32
CA ASP A 43 9.02 2.42 -9.44
C ASP A 43 7.87 1.47 -9.10
N ILE A 44 6.62 1.92 -9.30
CA ILE A 44 5.41 1.12 -9.11
C ILE A 44 4.60 1.16 -10.40
N PHE A 45 4.05 0.01 -10.79
CA PHE A 45 3.35 -0.15 -12.05
C PHE A 45 1.83 -0.08 -11.89
N LYS A 46 1.14 0.22 -12.97
CA LYS A 46 -0.31 0.34 -12.98
C LYS A 46 -0.98 -1.00 -12.63
N GLY A 47 -1.99 -0.95 -11.75
CA GLY A 47 -2.70 -2.15 -11.29
C GLY A 47 -1.91 -3.02 -10.31
N GLU A 48 -0.76 -2.56 -9.84
CA GLU A 48 0.04 -3.26 -8.85
C GLU A 48 -0.56 -3.11 -7.43
N LEU A 49 -0.48 -4.15 -6.63
CA LEU A 49 -0.65 -4.07 -5.19
C LEU A 49 0.75 -4.12 -4.56
N PHE A 50 1.33 -2.95 -4.33
CA PHE A 50 2.66 -2.79 -3.76
C PHE A 50 2.60 -2.63 -2.25
N CYS A 51 3.45 -3.34 -1.51
CA CYS A 51 3.54 -3.25 -0.06
C CYS A 51 4.85 -2.59 0.38
N LEU A 52 4.76 -1.55 1.24
CA LEU A 52 5.89 -1.03 2.01
C LEU A 52 5.89 -1.70 3.38
N LEU A 53 6.85 -2.57 3.61
CA LEU A 53 7.00 -3.35 4.84
C LEU A 53 8.21 -2.84 5.64
N GLY A 54 8.10 -2.76 6.96
CA GLY A 54 9.22 -2.36 7.81
C GLY A 54 8.81 -2.12 9.26
N GLY A 55 9.76 -1.95 10.14
CA GLY A 55 9.55 -1.67 11.54
C GLY A 55 8.85 -0.32 11.81
N SER A 56 8.42 -0.11 13.05
CA SER A 56 7.84 1.18 13.45
C SER A 56 8.89 2.30 13.32
N GLY A 57 8.47 3.44 12.79
CA GLY A 57 9.34 4.62 12.67
C GLY A 57 10.31 4.61 11.48
N CYS A 58 10.37 3.57 10.64
CA CYS A 58 11.28 3.50 9.50
C CYS A 58 10.92 4.39 8.28
N GLY A 59 9.88 5.24 8.38
CA GLY A 59 9.57 6.23 7.33
C GLY A 59 8.39 5.90 6.41
N LYS A 60 7.77 4.72 6.49
CA LYS A 60 6.67 4.24 5.59
C LYS A 60 5.49 5.21 5.49
N SER A 61 4.89 5.57 6.62
CA SER A 61 3.74 6.50 6.64
C SER A 61 4.14 7.91 6.18
N THR A 62 5.41 8.31 6.39
CA THR A 62 5.95 9.58 5.87
C THR A 62 6.02 9.55 4.35
N LEU A 63 6.52 8.48 3.75
CA LEU A 63 6.56 8.29 2.31
C LEU A 63 5.14 8.27 1.72
N LEU A 64 4.22 7.56 2.37
CA LEU A 64 2.79 7.52 1.97
C LEU A 64 2.15 8.93 1.99
N ARG A 65 2.44 9.73 3.03
CA ARG A 65 1.95 11.12 3.15
C ARG A 65 2.57 12.03 2.09
N MET A 66 3.80 11.81 1.69
CA MET A 66 4.41 12.56 0.58
C MET A 66 3.74 12.22 -0.76
N MET A 67 3.41 10.95 -1.01
CA MET A 67 2.67 10.54 -2.22
C MET A 67 1.26 11.13 -2.25
N SER A 68 0.58 11.21 -1.12
CA SER A 68 -0.76 11.80 -1.01
C SER A 68 -0.77 13.34 -1.02
N GLY A 69 0.41 13.97 -0.83
CA GLY A 69 0.55 15.43 -0.75
C GLY A 69 0.27 16.05 0.61
N PHE A 70 0.02 15.24 1.65
CA PHE A 70 -0.12 15.73 3.03
C PHE A 70 1.22 16.14 3.64
N GLU A 71 2.33 15.68 3.05
CA GLU A 71 3.68 16.07 3.43
C GLU A 71 4.47 16.43 2.18
N LYS A 72 5.32 17.43 2.27
CA LYS A 72 6.21 17.81 1.17
C LYS A 72 7.58 17.17 1.37
N PRO A 73 8.20 16.61 0.33
CA PRO A 73 9.58 16.16 0.41
C PRO A 73 10.53 17.34 0.67
N SER A 74 11.65 17.06 1.31
CA SER A 74 12.74 18.03 1.45
C SER A 74 13.55 18.14 0.15
N SER A 75 13.68 17.02 -0.59
CA SER A 75 14.29 16.95 -1.92
C SER A 75 13.76 15.76 -2.70
N GLY A 76 14.06 15.69 -3.99
CA GLY A 76 13.60 14.64 -4.90
C GLY A 76 12.23 14.94 -5.53
N THR A 77 11.72 14.00 -6.33
CA THR A 77 10.47 14.17 -7.10
C THR A 77 9.56 12.94 -6.99
N ILE A 78 8.25 13.18 -7.07
CA ILE A 78 7.22 12.14 -7.17
C ILE A 78 6.41 12.44 -8.43
N GLU A 79 6.36 11.49 -9.35
CA GLU A 79 5.55 11.52 -10.55
C GLU A 79 4.47 10.42 -10.47
N ILE A 80 3.23 10.75 -10.81
CA ILE A 80 2.10 9.81 -10.87
C ILE A 80 1.44 9.96 -12.23
N ASP A 81 1.35 8.88 -12.98
CA ASP A 81 0.74 8.84 -14.32
C ASP A 81 1.30 9.92 -15.26
N GLY A 82 2.64 10.07 -15.27
CA GLY A 82 3.38 11.05 -16.10
C GLY A 82 3.30 12.50 -15.59
N GLN A 83 2.66 12.77 -14.45
CA GLN A 83 2.53 14.11 -13.90
C GLN A 83 3.38 14.29 -12.64
N ASP A 84 4.20 15.33 -12.58
CA ASP A 84 4.94 15.74 -11.38
C ASP A 84 3.96 16.25 -10.29
N MET A 85 4.06 15.64 -9.09
CA MET A 85 3.21 15.96 -7.95
C MET A 85 3.78 17.07 -7.03
N SER A 86 4.94 17.64 -7.33
CA SER A 86 5.66 18.58 -6.44
C SER A 86 4.81 19.78 -6.01
N ASN A 87 3.99 20.31 -6.93
CA ASN A 87 3.14 21.48 -6.70
C ASN A 87 1.65 21.16 -6.74
N VAL A 88 1.27 19.87 -6.76
CA VAL A 88 -0.13 19.45 -6.79
C VAL A 88 -0.63 19.26 -5.37
N SER A 89 -1.65 20.03 -4.98
CA SER A 89 -2.28 19.92 -3.65
C SER A 89 -2.99 18.58 -3.46
N PRO A 90 -3.14 18.08 -2.22
CA PRO A 90 -3.68 16.73 -1.95
C PRO A 90 -5.02 16.44 -2.63
N TYR A 91 -5.95 17.41 -2.65
CA TYR A 91 -7.29 17.22 -3.20
C TYR A 91 -7.33 17.22 -4.74
N HIS A 92 -6.27 17.65 -5.41
CA HIS A 92 -6.12 17.59 -6.87
C HIS A 92 -5.32 16.38 -7.36
N ARG A 93 -4.67 15.63 -6.46
CA ARG A 93 -3.93 14.44 -6.83
C ARG A 93 -4.88 13.31 -7.23
N PRO A 94 -4.51 12.45 -8.18
CA PRO A 94 -5.32 11.31 -8.59
C PRO A 94 -5.26 10.17 -7.55
N THR A 95 -5.11 10.52 -6.27
CA THR A 95 -4.89 9.60 -5.14
C THR A 95 -5.98 9.77 -4.10
N ASN A 96 -6.32 8.67 -3.43
CA ASN A 96 -7.03 8.72 -2.15
C ASN A 96 -6.24 7.98 -1.09
N MET A 97 -6.39 8.38 0.16
CA MET A 97 -5.72 7.76 1.29
C MET A 97 -6.74 7.26 2.32
N MET A 98 -6.54 6.05 2.79
CA MET A 98 -7.21 5.48 3.94
C MET A 98 -6.25 5.48 5.12
N PHE A 99 -6.62 6.18 6.19
CA PHE A 99 -5.82 6.30 7.40
C PHE A 99 -6.04 5.09 8.33
N GLN A 100 -5.07 4.78 9.16
CA GLN A 100 -5.11 3.73 10.17
C GLN A 100 -6.35 3.80 11.08
N SER A 101 -6.79 5.00 11.46
CA SER A 101 -8.01 5.22 12.25
C SER A 101 -9.31 5.14 11.45
N TYR A 102 -9.23 4.84 10.13
CA TYR A 102 -10.33 4.89 9.17
C TYR A 102 -10.96 6.28 8.97
N ALA A 103 -10.81 7.21 9.90
CA ALA A 103 -11.28 8.60 9.89
C ALA A 103 -12.74 8.76 9.38
N LEU A 104 -13.64 7.85 9.76
CA LEU A 104 -15.06 7.93 9.41
C LEU A 104 -15.72 9.10 10.14
N PHE A 105 -16.66 9.78 9.47
CA PHE A 105 -17.48 10.81 10.07
C PHE A 105 -18.50 10.18 11.05
N PRO A 106 -18.34 10.33 12.37
CA PRO A 106 -19.11 9.57 13.36
C PRO A 106 -20.60 9.95 13.39
N HIS A 107 -20.93 11.15 12.97
CA HIS A 107 -22.30 11.68 12.92
C HIS A 107 -23.07 11.30 11.65
N MET A 108 -22.37 10.79 10.62
CA MET A 108 -22.96 10.41 9.33
C MET A 108 -23.24 8.90 9.27
N SER A 109 -24.30 8.52 8.51
CA SER A 109 -24.53 7.12 8.14
C SER A 109 -23.44 6.59 7.19
N VAL A 110 -23.38 5.26 7.01
CA VAL A 110 -22.48 4.61 6.05
C VAL A 110 -22.62 5.21 4.65
N GLU A 111 -23.85 5.25 4.12
CA GLU A 111 -24.11 5.82 2.79
C GLU A 111 -23.67 7.29 2.67
N LYS A 112 -23.89 8.11 3.72
CA LYS A 112 -23.45 9.51 3.73
C LYS A 112 -21.93 9.65 3.82
N ASN A 113 -21.24 8.76 4.56
CA ASN A 113 -19.77 8.70 4.59
C ASN A 113 -19.22 8.45 3.19
N ILE A 114 -19.77 7.46 2.46
CA ILE A 114 -19.32 7.11 1.12
C ILE A 114 -19.67 8.24 0.12
N ALA A 115 -20.89 8.80 0.19
CA ALA A 115 -21.35 9.85 -0.71
C ALA A 115 -20.60 11.19 -0.55
N TYR A 116 -19.98 11.43 0.60
CA TYR A 116 -19.45 12.73 0.99
C TYR A 116 -18.53 13.36 -0.07
N GLY A 117 -17.54 12.60 -0.56
CA GLY A 117 -16.60 13.11 -1.57
C GLY A 117 -17.27 13.46 -2.89
N LEU A 118 -18.20 12.61 -3.36
CA LEU A 118 -18.93 12.83 -4.61
C LEU A 118 -19.77 14.11 -4.57
N LEU A 119 -20.50 14.30 -3.45
CA LEU A 119 -21.33 15.50 -3.26
C LEU A 119 -20.50 16.78 -3.15
N ARG A 120 -19.32 16.70 -2.55
CA ARG A 120 -18.40 17.85 -2.45
C ARG A 120 -17.79 18.25 -3.79
N GLU A 121 -17.68 17.33 -4.73
CA GLU A 121 -17.27 17.60 -6.12
C GLU A 121 -18.42 18.11 -7.00
N GLY A 122 -19.60 18.34 -6.43
CA GLY A 122 -20.76 18.91 -7.14
C GLY A 122 -21.62 17.88 -7.86
N MET A 123 -21.39 16.56 -7.63
CA MET A 123 -22.22 15.51 -8.21
C MET A 123 -23.66 15.61 -7.67
N SER A 124 -24.65 15.38 -8.53
CA SER A 124 -26.06 15.36 -8.12
C SER A 124 -26.32 14.23 -7.10
N LYS A 125 -27.25 14.48 -6.16
CA LYS A 125 -27.57 13.49 -5.14
C LYS A 125 -28.06 12.14 -5.70
N PRO A 126 -28.94 12.10 -6.72
CA PRO A 126 -29.36 10.82 -7.32
C PRO A 126 -28.17 10.04 -7.90
N GLU A 127 -27.30 10.69 -8.67
CA GLU A 127 -26.11 10.08 -9.27
C GLU A 127 -25.13 9.57 -8.21
N ALA A 128 -24.86 10.40 -7.17
CA ALA A 128 -24.01 10.01 -6.06
C ALA A 128 -24.55 8.76 -5.35
N MET A 129 -25.86 8.69 -5.10
CA MET A 129 -26.48 7.54 -4.42
C MET A 129 -26.47 6.26 -5.27
N GLU A 130 -26.52 6.37 -6.58
CA GLU A 130 -26.35 5.23 -7.48
C GLU A 130 -24.93 4.63 -7.35
N LYS A 131 -23.89 5.48 -7.38
CA LYS A 131 -22.50 5.06 -7.17
C LYS A 131 -22.28 4.47 -5.77
N VAL A 132 -22.88 5.08 -4.75
CA VAL A 132 -22.85 4.56 -3.37
C VAL A 132 -23.48 3.18 -3.28
N ALA A 133 -24.64 2.96 -3.92
CA ALA A 133 -25.30 1.64 -3.93
C ALA A 133 -24.43 0.57 -4.61
N ALA A 134 -23.78 0.91 -5.72
CA ALA A 134 -22.83 0.01 -6.39
C ALA A 134 -21.64 -0.32 -5.48
N MET A 135 -21.08 0.69 -4.80
CA MET A 135 -19.95 0.51 -3.90
C MET A 135 -20.34 -0.33 -2.67
N LEU A 136 -21.53 -0.10 -2.09
CA LEU A 136 -22.03 -0.89 -0.96
C LEU A 136 -22.18 -2.38 -1.32
N ARG A 137 -22.62 -2.70 -2.54
CA ARG A 137 -22.65 -4.08 -3.04
C ARG A 137 -21.26 -4.68 -3.13
N LEU A 138 -20.30 -3.93 -3.68
CA LEU A 138 -18.92 -4.39 -3.81
C LEU A 138 -18.29 -4.77 -2.47
N VAL A 139 -18.53 -3.94 -1.43
CA VAL A 139 -18.00 -4.20 -0.08
C VAL A 139 -18.96 -4.99 0.83
N LYS A 140 -20.08 -5.52 0.30
CA LYS A 140 -21.08 -6.33 1.00
C LYS A 140 -21.70 -5.65 2.24
N LEU A 141 -22.01 -4.36 2.14
CA LEU A 141 -22.53 -3.53 3.25
C LEU A 141 -23.91 -2.93 2.99
N GLU A 142 -24.71 -3.41 2.02
CA GLU A 142 -26.01 -2.84 1.66
C GLU A 142 -26.97 -2.77 2.86
N LYS A 143 -26.99 -3.82 3.68
CA LYS A 143 -27.85 -3.91 4.88
C LYS A 143 -27.48 -2.91 5.98
N PHE A 144 -26.28 -2.33 5.89
CA PHE A 144 -25.73 -1.40 6.89
C PHE A 144 -25.75 0.06 6.42
N ALA A 145 -26.26 0.37 5.22
CA ALA A 145 -26.22 1.70 4.59
C ALA A 145 -26.67 2.85 5.52
N ARG A 146 -27.71 2.63 6.33
CA ARG A 146 -28.28 3.62 7.24
C ARG A 146 -27.64 3.65 8.64
N ARG A 147 -26.75 2.69 8.97
CA ARG A 147 -26.07 2.64 10.27
C ARG A 147 -25.01 3.73 10.38
N LYS A 148 -24.70 4.11 11.62
CA LYS A 148 -23.58 5.00 11.95
C LYS A 148 -22.32 4.18 12.33
N PRO A 149 -21.10 4.75 12.24
CA PRO A 149 -19.86 4.02 12.52
C PRO A 149 -19.80 3.30 13.86
N HIS A 150 -20.38 3.86 14.91
CA HIS A 150 -20.41 3.23 16.24
C HIS A 150 -21.30 1.96 16.32
N GLN A 151 -22.15 1.72 15.33
CA GLN A 151 -23.02 0.55 15.21
C GLN A 151 -22.40 -0.57 14.36
N LEU A 152 -21.13 -0.42 13.97
CA LEU A 152 -20.42 -1.32 13.07
C LEU A 152 -19.27 -2.03 13.79
N SER A 153 -18.96 -3.28 13.37
CA SER A 153 -17.72 -3.96 13.78
C SER A 153 -16.49 -3.28 13.20
N GLY A 154 -15.29 -3.64 13.68
CA GLY A 154 -14.00 -3.15 13.15
C GLY A 154 -13.88 -3.34 11.64
N GLY A 155 -14.09 -4.57 11.15
CA GLY A 155 -14.02 -4.87 9.71
C GLY A 155 -15.11 -4.16 8.90
N GLN A 156 -16.32 -3.98 9.45
CA GLN A 156 -17.36 -3.19 8.77
C GLN A 156 -16.94 -1.71 8.64
N ARG A 157 -16.36 -1.10 9.68
CA ARG A 157 -15.82 0.27 9.61
C ARG A 157 -14.73 0.40 8.56
N GLN A 158 -13.81 -0.57 8.51
CA GLN A 158 -12.76 -0.62 7.50
C GLN A 158 -13.34 -0.66 6.08
N ARG A 159 -14.29 -1.56 5.80
CA ARG A 159 -14.95 -1.65 4.48
C ARG A 159 -15.67 -0.34 4.11
N VAL A 160 -16.27 0.37 5.06
CA VAL A 160 -16.84 1.70 4.82
C VAL A 160 -15.76 2.70 4.42
N ALA A 161 -14.61 2.72 5.11
CA ALA A 161 -13.50 3.59 4.78
C ALA A 161 -12.92 3.28 3.40
N LEU A 162 -12.75 2.00 3.08
CA LEU A 162 -12.33 1.53 1.77
C LEU A 162 -13.31 1.96 0.67
N ALA A 163 -14.61 1.73 0.87
CA ALA A 163 -15.66 2.15 -0.05
C ALA A 163 -15.66 3.67 -0.28
N ARG A 164 -15.49 4.47 0.79
CA ARG A 164 -15.39 5.93 0.72
C ARG A 164 -14.17 6.37 -0.10
N SER A 165 -13.04 5.67 0.06
CA SER A 165 -11.82 6.00 -0.66
C SER A 165 -11.87 5.58 -2.14
N LEU A 166 -12.67 4.56 -2.49
CA LEU A 166 -12.76 4.02 -3.84
C LEU A 166 -13.90 4.61 -4.68
N VAL A 167 -14.96 5.17 -4.05
CA VAL A 167 -16.17 5.61 -4.76
C VAL A 167 -15.90 6.70 -5.81
N LYS A 168 -14.84 7.49 -5.63
CA LYS A 168 -14.35 8.49 -6.58
C LYS A 168 -13.52 7.91 -7.72
N LYS A 169 -13.25 6.61 -7.71
CA LYS A 169 -12.40 5.89 -8.67
C LYS A 169 -11.00 6.54 -8.80
N PRO A 170 -10.23 6.64 -7.71
CA PRO A 170 -8.87 7.15 -7.78
C PRO A 170 -8.01 6.26 -8.66
N LYS A 171 -6.95 6.81 -9.26
CA LYS A 171 -5.95 6.01 -9.99
C LYS A 171 -5.03 5.27 -9.04
N LEU A 172 -4.82 5.82 -7.83
CA LEU A 172 -3.96 5.28 -6.77
C LEU A 172 -4.69 5.33 -5.42
N LEU A 173 -4.72 4.19 -4.73
CA LEU A 173 -5.19 4.09 -3.35
C LEU A 173 -4.02 3.83 -2.42
N LEU A 174 -3.90 4.68 -1.40
CA LEU A 174 -2.87 4.62 -0.36
C LEU A 174 -3.52 4.12 0.94
N LEU A 175 -3.00 3.03 1.50
CA LEU A 175 -3.54 2.36 2.69
C LEU A 175 -2.49 2.35 3.80
N ASP A 176 -2.74 3.09 4.88
CA ASP A 176 -1.86 3.17 6.04
C ASP A 176 -2.31 2.20 7.13
N GLU A 177 -1.61 1.07 7.28
CA GLU A 177 -1.91 -0.04 8.21
C GLU A 177 -3.38 -0.48 8.18
N PRO A 178 -3.91 -0.86 7.01
CA PRO A 178 -5.35 -1.04 6.85
C PRO A 178 -5.94 -2.15 7.72
N LEU A 179 -5.16 -3.16 8.10
CA LEU A 179 -5.62 -4.35 8.83
C LEU A 179 -5.15 -4.40 10.29
N GLY A 180 -4.34 -3.44 10.73
CA GLY A 180 -3.70 -3.45 12.05
C GLY A 180 -4.67 -3.48 13.26
N ALA A 181 -5.91 -2.98 13.09
CA ALA A 181 -6.91 -2.95 14.15
C ALA A 181 -7.84 -4.18 14.20
N LEU A 182 -7.57 -5.22 13.38
CA LEU A 182 -8.41 -6.42 13.25
C LEU A 182 -7.80 -7.60 14.01
N ASP A 183 -8.67 -8.48 14.56
CA ASP A 183 -8.26 -9.79 15.03
C ASP A 183 -7.80 -10.69 13.86
N LYS A 184 -7.06 -11.76 14.16
CA LYS A 184 -6.42 -12.61 13.14
C LYS A 184 -7.41 -13.16 12.10
N LYS A 185 -8.54 -13.70 12.54
CA LYS A 185 -9.51 -14.30 11.62
C LYS A 185 -10.13 -13.27 10.68
N LEU A 186 -10.53 -12.13 11.23
CA LEU A 186 -11.11 -11.04 10.45
C LEU A 186 -10.07 -10.40 9.51
N ARG A 187 -8.80 -10.38 9.90
CA ARG A 187 -7.68 -9.92 9.07
C ARG A 187 -7.54 -10.80 7.83
N GLU A 188 -7.47 -12.14 7.98
CA GLU A 188 -7.38 -13.09 6.87
C GLU A 188 -8.55 -12.93 5.88
N GLU A 189 -9.79 -12.88 6.39
CA GLU A 189 -10.98 -12.68 5.54
C GLU A 189 -10.91 -11.34 4.77
N THR A 190 -10.41 -10.28 5.43
CA THR A 190 -10.34 -8.94 4.83
C THR A 190 -9.20 -8.81 3.82
N GLN A 191 -8.10 -9.55 3.98
CA GLN A 191 -7.01 -9.62 3.00
C GLN A 191 -7.53 -10.10 1.64
N PHE A 192 -8.25 -11.23 1.61
CA PHE A 192 -8.84 -11.76 0.38
C PHE A 192 -9.83 -10.78 -0.26
N GLU A 193 -10.64 -10.09 0.56
CA GLU A 193 -11.57 -9.09 0.03
C GLU A 193 -10.84 -7.89 -0.57
N LEU A 194 -9.73 -7.45 0.03
CA LEU A 194 -8.93 -6.34 -0.48
C LEU A 194 -8.32 -6.67 -1.85
N ILE A 195 -7.77 -7.89 -2.00
CA ILE A 195 -7.26 -8.40 -3.28
C ILE A 195 -8.38 -8.41 -4.33
N ASN A 196 -9.52 -9.04 -4.02
CA ASN A 196 -10.65 -9.13 -4.95
C ASN A 196 -11.17 -7.76 -5.40
N ILE A 197 -11.23 -6.79 -4.48
CA ILE A 197 -11.64 -5.42 -4.80
C ILE A 197 -10.62 -4.75 -5.70
N GLN A 198 -9.32 -4.91 -5.42
CA GLN A 198 -8.24 -4.35 -6.21
C GLN A 198 -8.25 -4.91 -7.63
N GLU A 199 -8.36 -6.23 -7.80
CA GLU A 199 -8.45 -6.91 -9.10
C GLU A 199 -9.71 -6.49 -9.88
N THR A 200 -10.87 -6.42 -9.21
CA THR A 200 -12.15 -6.02 -9.83
C THR A 200 -12.10 -4.59 -10.37
N LEU A 201 -11.44 -3.70 -9.67
CA LEU A 201 -11.38 -2.28 -10.02
C LEU A 201 -10.16 -1.91 -10.87
N GLY A 202 -9.11 -2.73 -10.89
CA GLY A 202 -7.84 -2.47 -11.58
C GLY A 202 -7.11 -1.21 -11.07
N VAL A 203 -7.37 -0.81 -9.82
CA VAL A 203 -6.74 0.37 -9.20
C VAL A 203 -5.37 -0.04 -8.64
N THR A 204 -4.37 0.84 -8.75
CA THR A 204 -3.07 0.63 -8.11
C THR A 204 -3.21 0.87 -6.62
N PHE A 205 -2.73 -0.08 -5.80
CA PHE A 205 -2.74 0.02 -4.34
C PHE A 205 -1.31 0.11 -3.80
N ILE A 206 -1.10 0.97 -2.82
CA ILE A 206 0.10 0.94 -1.96
C ILE A 206 -0.36 0.72 -0.54
N VAL A 207 0.09 -0.36 0.05
CA VAL A 207 -0.20 -0.75 1.44
C VAL A 207 1.05 -0.52 2.29
N VAL A 208 0.90 0.15 3.40
CA VAL A 208 1.93 0.25 4.43
C VAL A 208 1.55 -0.68 5.57
N THR A 209 2.46 -1.54 5.98
CA THR A 209 2.28 -2.45 7.11
C THR A 209 3.59 -2.72 7.83
N HIS A 210 3.49 -3.19 9.07
CA HIS A 210 4.60 -3.80 9.82
C HIS A 210 4.41 -5.32 9.97
N ASP A 211 3.31 -5.87 9.45
CA ASP A 211 2.96 -7.30 9.53
C ASP A 211 3.49 -8.02 8.28
N GLN A 212 4.37 -9.00 8.50
CA GLN A 212 5.01 -9.77 7.43
C GLN A 212 4.01 -10.68 6.71
N GLU A 213 3.10 -11.33 7.45
CA GLU A 213 2.07 -12.20 6.87
C GLU A 213 1.15 -11.40 5.93
N GLU A 214 0.80 -10.17 6.34
CA GLU A 214 0.02 -9.24 5.52
C GLU A 214 0.75 -8.91 4.22
N ALA A 215 2.01 -8.48 4.31
CA ALA A 215 2.81 -8.12 3.15
C ALA A 215 3.00 -9.29 2.18
N MET A 216 3.32 -10.48 2.70
CA MET A 216 3.54 -11.69 1.90
C MET A 216 2.27 -12.20 1.22
N THR A 217 1.10 -12.00 1.84
CA THR A 217 -0.19 -12.49 1.31
C THR A 217 -0.79 -11.53 0.28
N LEU A 218 -0.74 -10.21 0.56
CA LEU A 218 -1.45 -9.22 -0.24
C LEU A 218 -0.68 -8.81 -1.50
N SER A 219 0.64 -8.70 -1.42
CA SER A 219 1.37 -7.90 -2.38
C SER A 219 1.84 -8.66 -3.63
N THR A 220 1.89 -7.94 -4.73
CA THR A 220 2.59 -8.36 -5.95
C THR A 220 4.10 -8.17 -5.82
N ARG A 221 4.51 -7.05 -5.17
CA ARG A 221 5.89 -6.78 -4.75
C ARG A 221 5.91 -6.10 -3.38
N ILE A 222 7.01 -6.33 -2.67
CA ILE A 222 7.30 -5.74 -1.35
C ILE A 222 8.53 -4.86 -1.48
N GLY A 223 8.46 -3.65 -0.94
CA GLY A 223 9.61 -2.81 -0.60
C GLY A 223 9.88 -2.90 0.90
N VAL A 224 10.97 -3.53 1.28
CA VAL A 224 11.39 -3.60 2.69
C VAL A 224 12.10 -2.29 3.05
N MET A 225 11.59 -1.60 4.08
CA MET A 225 12.10 -0.30 4.50
C MET A 225 12.73 -0.38 5.88
N ASN A 226 13.92 0.18 6.01
CA ASN A 226 14.66 0.31 7.27
C ASN A 226 15.32 1.68 7.36
N GLU A 227 15.24 2.33 8.51
CA GLU A 227 15.94 3.59 8.83
C GLU A 227 15.83 4.67 7.74
N GLY A 228 14.65 4.79 7.12
CA GLY A 228 14.38 5.80 6.08
C GLY A 228 14.70 5.34 4.66
N GLU A 229 15.33 4.19 4.46
CA GLU A 229 15.76 3.68 3.16
C GLU A 229 14.95 2.45 2.74
N ILE A 230 14.87 2.17 1.44
CA ILE A 230 14.38 0.89 0.90
C ILE A 230 15.59 -0.03 0.71
N VAL A 231 15.68 -1.07 1.53
CA VAL A 231 16.82 -2.00 1.55
C VAL A 231 16.67 -3.15 0.55
N GLN A 232 15.45 -3.51 0.15
CA GLN A 232 15.18 -4.50 -0.87
C GLN A 232 13.79 -4.29 -1.49
N ILE A 233 13.67 -4.55 -2.80
CA ILE A 233 12.38 -4.63 -3.51
C ILE A 233 12.35 -5.97 -4.24
N GLY A 234 11.22 -6.69 -4.15
CA GLY A 234 11.04 -7.96 -4.85
C GLY A 234 9.64 -8.54 -4.69
N GLU A 235 9.38 -9.62 -5.39
CA GLU A 235 8.18 -10.42 -5.16
C GLU A 235 8.26 -11.11 -3.78
N PRO A 236 7.14 -11.45 -3.15
CA PRO A 236 7.12 -12.08 -1.82
C PRO A 236 8.07 -13.27 -1.71
N THR A 237 7.99 -14.21 -2.65
CA THR A 237 8.89 -15.37 -2.70
C THR A 237 10.37 -15.00 -2.82
N GLN A 238 10.67 -13.95 -3.60
CA GLN A 238 12.05 -13.48 -3.77
C GLN A 238 12.60 -12.86 -2.48
N ILE A 239 11.78 -12.07 -1.78
CA ILE A 239 12.15 -11.46 -0.50
C ILE A 239 12.41 -12.54 0.55
N TYR A 240 11.56 -13.59 0.59
CA TYR A 240 11.68 -14.70 1.55
C TYR A 240 12.85 -15.62 1.25
N GLU A 241 13.01 -16.07 0.00
CA GLU A 241 14.02 -17.09 -0.37
C GLU A 241 15.41 -16.48 -0.62
N ARG A 242 15.49 -15.19 -0.97
CA ARG A 242 16.73 -14.49 -1.36
C ARG A 242 16.83 -13.12 -0.70
N PRO A 243 16.88 -13.07 0.65
CA PRO A 243 17.06 -11.81 1.36
C PRO A 243 18.41 -11.18 0.98
N ALA A 244 18.38 -9.86 0.68
CA ALA A 244 19.57 -9.12 0.24
C ALA A 244 20.54 -8.81 1.37
N SER A 245 20.11 -8.92 2.63
CA SER A 245 20.92 -8.62 3.81
C SER A 245 20.49 -9.45 5.02
N ARG A 246 21.38 -9.52 6.03
CA ARG A 246 21.06 -10.10 7.33
C ARG A 246 19.79 -9.48 7.95
N PHE A 247 19.66 -8.16 7.84
CA PHE A 247 18.47 -7.45 8.33
C PHE A 247 17.18 -7.97 7.67
N VAL A 248 17.16 -8.10 6.34
CA VAL A 248 15.97 -8.60 5.63
C VAL A 248 15.66 -10.04 6.01
N ALA A 249 16.70 -10.92 6.11
CA ALA A 249 16.53 -12.30 6.51
C ALA A 249 15.88 -12.42 7.90
N ASP A 250 16.41 -11.68 8.87
CA ASP A 250 15.95 -11.69 10.26
C ASP A 250 14.56 -11.02 10.41
N PHE A 251 14.31 -9.98 9.60
CA PHE A 251 13.06 -9.25 9.62
C PHE A 251 11.89 -10.01 8.99
N ILE A 252 12.11 -10.84 7.95
CA ILE A 252 11.03 -11.51 7.19
C ILE A 252 10.66 -12.88 7.78
N GLY A 253 11.52 -13.53 8.54
CA GLY A 253 11.25 -14.87 9.05
C GLY A 253 12.07 -15.24 10.27
N SER A 254 11.77 -16.40 10.84
CA SER A 254 12.62 -17.01 11.86
C SER A 254 13.85 -17.61 11.19
N THR A 255 14.95 -16.88 11.16
CA THR A 255 16.16 -17.27 10.46
C THR A 255 17.22 -17.75 11.46
N ASN A 256 17.78 -18.94 11.24
CA ASN A 256 18.97 -19.37 11.96
C ASN A 256 20.20 -18.77 11.24
N LEU A 257 20.78 -17.73 11.83
CA LEU A 257 22.01 -17.12 11.33
C LEU A 257 23.20 -17.81 11.98
N ILE A 258 24.05 -18.45 11.16
CA ILE A 258 25.27 -19.09 11.61
C ILE A 258 26.43 -18.24 11.14
N ASP A 259 27.20 -17.67 12.08
CA ASP A 259 28.42 -16.96 11.76
C ASP A 259 29.51 -18.01 11.34
N MET A 260 30.11 -17.78 10.18
CA MET A 260 31.10 -18.68 9.59
C MET A 260 32.37 -17.92 9.26
N GLU A 261 33.52 -18.54 9.51
CA GLU A 261 34.80 -18.04 9.00
C GLU A 261 35.28 -18.96 7.86
N THR A 262 36.06 -18.37 6.96
CA THR A 262 36.71 -19.13 5.89
C THR A 262 38.06 -19.59 6.39
N ASP A 263 38.28 -20.88 6.45
CA ASP A 263 39.59 -21.45 6.81
C ASP A 263 40.67 -21.20 5.73
N SER A 264 41.93 -21.54 6.00
CA SER A 264 43.06 -21.37 5.08
C SER A 264 42.89 -22.12 3.75
N THR A 265 41.91 -23.04 3.66
CA THR A 265 41.62 -23.84 2.45
C THR A 265 40.44 -23.30 1.67
N GLY A 266 39.79 -22.18 2.13
CA GLY A 266 38.62 -21.59 1.52
C GLY A 266 37.29 -22.27 1.90
N ARG A 267 37.28 -23.15 2.94
CA ARG A 267 36.05 -23.78 3.44
C ARG A 267 35.42 -22.91 4.54
N ALA A 268 34.10 -22.79 4.49
CA ALA A 268 33.33 -22.15 5.55
C ALA A 268 33.28 -23.06 6.79
N VAL A 269 33.69 -22.56 7.95
CA VAL A 269 33.66 -23.23 9.25
C VAL A 269 32.77 -22.45 10.19
N ALA A 270 31.78 -23.11 10.81
CA ALA A 270 30.89 -22.45 11.77
C ALA A 270 31.70 -22.07 13.04
N LEU A 271 31.54 -20.83 13.49
CA LEU A 271 32.00 -20.41 14.81
C LEU A 271 31.05 -21.02 15.84
N GLY A 272 31.52 -21.96 16.66
CA GLY A 272 30.77 -22.69 17.67
C GLY A 272 30.28 -21.82 18.83
#